data_f7d34d7321577a508f3f6bc507641f29
#
_entry.id   f7d34d7321577a508f3f6bc507641f29
#
_cell.length_a   1.000
_cell.length_b   1.000
_cell.length_c   1.000
_cell.angle_alpha   90.00
_cell.angle_beta   90.00
_cell.angle_gamma   90.00
#
_symmetry.space_group_name_H-M   'P 1'
#
loop_
_entity.id
_entity.type
_entity.pdbx_description
1 polymer ?
#
loop_
_entity_poly.entity_id
_entity_poly.type
_entity_poly.pdbx_seq_one_letter_code
_entity_poly.pdbx_strand_id
1 'polypeptide(L)'
;DVAGKGLDAAVMMAMLQEQLEQLIAERRDPRVADLIAAIHEVASEEMPSNKFATLVVGRLCNAGYVRMVNAGHTPPVILRGNGESETIDSTGPVVGLIRGSIWRVHDASLQPGDSLILYSDGVIEAESPEGHELGVEGVRLALQGPEGEDAATLVRRVLDAARRHRAGGEQADDTTVMVVRRVG
;
A
#
# COMPACT_ATOMS: atom_id res chain seq x y z
N ASP A 1 0.09 -0.50 7.74
CA ASP A 1 -0.59 -1.46 8.61
C ASP A 1 0.31 -1.88 9.76
N VAL A 2 -0.23 -2.01 10.99
CA VAL A 2 0.52 -2.33 12.22
C VAL A 2 0.20 -3.76 12.66
N ALA A 3 1.23 -4.57 12.83
CA ALA A 3 1.10 -5.96 13.24
C ALA A 3 0.33 -6.12 14.57
N GLY A 4 -0.80 -6.82 14.51
CA GLY A 4 -1.72 -7.08 15.63
C GLY A 4 -3.03 -6.37 15.49
N LYS A 5 -3.92 -6.61 16.46
CA LYS A 5 -5.30 -6.08 16.45
C LYS A 5 -5.60 -5.33 17.76
N GLY A 6 -6.62 -4.50 17.72
CA GLY A 6 -7.16 -3.82 18.88
C GLY A 6 -6.48 -2.47 19.19
N LEU A 7 -6.67 -1.99 20.42
CA LEU A 7 -6.32 -0.62 20.81
C LEU A 7 -4.83 -0.32 20.67
N ASP A 8 -3.96 -1.26 21.01
CA ASP A 8 -2.51 -1.06 20.96
C ASP A 8 -2.04 -0.80 19.52
N ALA A 9 -2.54 -1.60 18.55
CA ALA A 9 -2.21 -1.40 17.13
C ALA A 9 -2.74 -0.06 16.62
N ALA A 10 -3.96 0.32 17.00
CA ALA A 10 -4.56 1.61 16.61
C ALA A 10 -3.77 2.81 17.18
N VAL A 11 -3.31 2.74 18.43
CA VAL A 11 -2.47 3.78 19.04
C VAL A 11 -1.13 3.91 18.32
N MET A 12 -0.48 2.78 18.02
CA MET A 12 0.78 2.78 17.26
C MET A 12 0.60 3.35 15.87
N MET A 13 -0.47 2.98 15.17
CA MET A 13 -0.79 3.51 13.85
C MET A 13 -0.98 5.04 13.90
N ALA A 14 -1.73 5.56 14.87
CA ALA A 14 -1.94 6.99 15.05
C ALA A 14 -0.62 7.72 15.36
N MET A 15 0.25 7.14 16.19
CA MET A 15 1.57 7.69 16.48
C MET A 15 2.46 7.77 15.23
N LEU A 16 2.52 6.72 14.41
CA LEU A 16 3.30 6.70 13.18
C LEU A 16 2.75 7.70 12.15
N GLN A 17 1.43 7.86 12.07
CA GLN A 17 0.78 8.84 11.21
C GLN A 17 1.13 10.27 11.65
N GLU A 18 1.03 10.58 12.94
CA GLU A 18 1.38 11.90 13.49
C GLU A 18 2.84 12.25 13.19
N GLN A 19 3.75 11.30 13.39
CA GLN A 19 5.17 11.50 13.09
C GLN A 19 5.41 11.76 11.60
N LEU A 20 4.73 11.03 10.72
CA LEU A 20 4.84 11.28 9.28
C LEU A 20 4.34 12.69 8.90
N GLU A 21 3.20 13.11 9.45
CA GLU A 21 2.63 14.43 9.22
C GLU A 21 3.57 15.54 9.70
N GLN A 22 4.18 15.39 10.88
CA GLN A 22 5.18 16.33 11.41
C GLN A 22 6.42 16.41 10.51
N LEU A 23 6.98 15.27 10.10
CA LEU A 23 8.14 15.21 9.21
C LEU A 23 7.88 15.89 7.86
N ILE A 24 6.68 15.73 7.32
CA ILE A 24 6.27 16.38 6.07
C ILE A 24 6.10 17.89 6.28
N ALA A 25 5.53 18.31 7.39
CA ALA A 25 5.31 19.74 7.71
C ALA A 25 6.62 20.49 7.97
N GLU A 26 7.57 19.87 8.67
CA GLU A 26 8.86 20.48 9.00
C GLU A 26 9.81 20.59 7.82
N ARG A 27 9.72 19.70 6.86
CA ARG A 27 10.61 19.62 5.70
C ARG A 27 9.89 20.11 4.45
N ARG A 28 10.38 21.16 3.84
CA ARG A 28 9.77 21.74 2.63
C ARG A 28 9.64 20.76 1.45
N ASP A 29 10.53 19.75 1.39
CA ASP A 29 10.59 18.76 0.31
C ASP A 29 11.33 17.48 0.78
N PRO A 30 10.74 16.68 1.69
CA PRO A 30 11.42 15.51 2.22
C PRO A 30 11.58 14.42 1.15
N ARG A 31 12.77 13.79 1.11
CA ARG A 31 12.97 12.62 0.27
C ARG A 31 12.24 11.42 0.88
N VAL A 32 11.68 10.56 0.05
CA VAL A 32 10.98 9.34 0.51
C VAL A 32 11.87 8.46 1.40
N ALA A 33 13.17 8.36 1.06
CA ALA A 33 14.14 7.61 1.86
C ALA A 33 14.35 8.20 3.27
N ASP A 34 14.32 9.53 3.41
CA ASP A 34 14.46 10.18 4.72
C ASP A 34 13.21 10.01 5.57
N LEU A 35 12.02 10.02 4.95
CA LEU A 35 10.75 9.77 5.64
C LEU A 35 10.69 8.37 6.23
N ILE A 36 10.98 7.34 5.41
CA ILE A 36 10.92 5.96 5.89
C ILE A 36 11.96 5.69 6.99
N ALA A 37 13.17 6.24 6.88
CA ALA A 37 14.21 6.09 7.88
C ALA A 37 13.78 6.71 9.23
N ALA A 38 13.22 7.92 9.21
CA ALA A 38 12.75 8.59 10.41
C ALA A 38 11.56 7.86 11.07
N ILE A 39 10.59 7.39 10.28
CA ILE A 39 9.47 6.57 10.80
C ILE A 39 10.00 5.26 11.41
N HIS A 40 10.99 4.65 10.78
CA HIS A 40 11.60 3.42 11.30
C HIS A 40 12.31 3.64 12.64
N GLU A 41 13.03 4.75 12.82
CA GLU A 41 13.65 5.10 14.09
C GLU A 41 12.59 5.23 15.19
N VAL A 42 11.55 6.03 14.96
CA VAL A 42 10.44 6.19 15.91
C VAL A 42 9.79 4.86 16.23
N ALA A 43 9.45 4.06 15.22
CA ALA A 43 8.87 2.74 15.41
C ALA A 43 9.79 1.80 16.22
N SER A 44 11.10 1.86 15.99
CA SER A 44 12.08 1.03 16.70
C SER A 44 12.29 1.43 18.17
N GLU A 45 11.98 2.67 18.53
CA GLU A 45 12.09 3.21 19.88
C GLU A 45 10.80 3.05 20.67
N GLU A 46 9.65 3.34 20.05
CA GLU A 46 8.37 3.46 20.72
C GLU A 46 7.53 2.17 20.66
N MET A 47 7.73 1.31 19.65
CA MET A 47 6.97 0.07 19.53
C MET A 47 7.60 -1.06 20.35
N PRO A 48 6.80 -1.96 20.95
CA PRO A 48 7.30 -3.19 21.55
C PRO A 48 8.15 -4.01 20.58
N SER A 49 9.18 -4.68 21.07
CA SER A 49 10.18 -5.40 20.24
C SER A 49 9.60 -6.54 19.36
N ASN A 50 8.38 -6.96 19.63
CA ASN A 50 7.65 -7.96 18.86
C ASN A 50 6.57 -7.34 17.92
N LYS A 51 6.56 -6.02 17.79
CA LYS A 51 5.64 -5.28 16.91
C LYS A 51 6.41 -4.63 15.77
N PHE A 52 5.74 -4.53 14.65
CA PHE A 52 6.26 -3.89 13.44
C PHE A 52 5.09 -3.29 12.66
N ALA A 53 5.39 -2.49 11.68
CA ALA A 53 4.39 -2.02 10.73
C ALA A 53 4.86 -2.26 9.29
N THR A 54 3.91 -2.56 8.41
CA THR A 54 4.12 -2.50 6.97
C THR A 54 3.72 -1.11 6.48
N LEU A 55 4.45 -0.57 5.52
CA LEU A 55 4.23 0.80 5.09
C LEU A 55 4.60 1.01 3.62
N VAL A 56 3.74 1.69 2.89
CA VAL A 56 4.10 2.29 1.60
C VAL A 56 4.16 3.81 1.78
N VAL A 57 5.32 4.38 1.51
CA VAL A 57 5.51 5.83 1.44
C VAL A 57 5.88 6.20 0.03
N GLY A 58 5.13 7.11 -0.56
CA GLY A 58 5.38 7.54 -1.94
C GLY A 58 5.20 9.04 -2.14
N ARG A 59 5.85 9.53 -3.17
CA ARG A 59 5.70 10.89 -3.66
C ARG A 59 5.36 10.86 -5.14
N LEU A 60 4.28 11.53 -5.48
CA LEU A 60 3.84 11.76 -6.85
C LEU A 60 4.03 13.22 -7.21
N CYS A 61 4.47 13.51 -8.42
CA CYS A 61 4.53 14.88 -8.94
C CYS A 61 3.62 15.03 -10.17
N ASN A 62 3.29 16.28 -10.49
CA ASN A 62 2.39 16.61 -11.62
C ASN A 62 2.88 16.10 -12.98
N ALA A 63 4.20 15.87 -13.13
CA ALA A 63 4.77 15.28 -14.35
C ALA A 63 4.55 13.74 -14.44
N GLY A 64 3.91 13.13 -13.43
CA GLY A 64 3.63 11.70 -13.37
C GLY A 64 4.78 10.85 -12.81
N TYR A 65 5.86 11.44 -12.36
CA TYR A 65 6.91 10.68 -11.68
C TYR A 65 6.44 10.25 -10.30
N VAL A 66 6.71 8.97 -10.00
CA VAL A 66 6.40 8.32 -8.72
C VAL A 66 7.71 7.84 -8.13
N ARG A 67 7.97 8.23 -6.88
CA ARG A 67 9.03 7.67 -6.06
C ARG A 67 8.41 7.04 -4.84
N MET A 68 8.69 5.78 -4.57
CA MET A 68 8.12 5.11 -3.40
C MET A 68 9.07 4.12 -2.76
N VAL A 69 8.78 3.83 -1.50
CA VAL A 69 9.33 2.74 -0.72
C VAL A 69 8.18 1.85 -0.31
N ASN A 70 8.32 0.57 -0.54
CA ASN A 70 7.45 -0.47 0.01
C ASN A 70 8.21 -1.21 1.13
N ALA A 71 7.85 -0.93 2.37
CA ALA A 71 8.43 -1.53 3.56
C ALA A 71 7.59 -2.74 4.03
N GLY A 72 7.64 -3.82 3.26
CA GLY A 72 6.96 -5.08 3.58
C GLY A 72 5.44 -5.07 3.46
N HIS A 73 4.85 -4.05 2.85
CA HIS A 73 3.41 -3.98 2.62
C HIS A 73 3.00 -4.76 1.36
N THR A 74 1.69 -5.01 1.20
CA THR A 74 1.13 -5.61 -0.02
C THR A 74 1.63 -4.88 -1.26
N PRO A 75 2.02 -5.60 -2.35
CA PRO A 75 2.62 -4.98 -3.51
C PRO A 75 1.67 -4.02 -4.21
N PRO A 76 1.95 -2.69 -4.28
CA PRO A 76 1.19 -1.79 -5.13
C PRO A 76 1.19 -2.26 -6.59
N VAL A 77 0.10 -1.98 -7.30
CA VAL A 77 -0.03 -2.30 -8.73
C VAL A 77 -0.04 -1.02 -9.55
N ILE A 78 0.77 -0.94 -10.58
CA ILE A 78 0.62 0.06 -11.64
C ILE A 78 -0.16 -0.59 -12.78
N LEU A 79 -1.34 -0.06 -13.05
CA LEU A 79 -2.15 -0.41 -14.22
C LEU A 79 -1.89 0.61 -15.31
N ARG A 80 -1.38 0.15 -16.45
CA ARG A 80 -1.12 0.97 -17.63
C ARG A 80 -2.42 1.25 -18.39
N GLY A 81 -2.44 2.36 -19.11
CA GLY A 81 -3.59 2.72 -19.95
C GLY A 81 -3.92 1.69 -21.03
N ASN A 82 -2.97 0.85 -21.42
CA ASN A 82 -3.14 -0.27 -22.37
C ASN A 82 -3.60 -1.59 -21.71
N GLY A 83 -3.93 -1.58 -20.41
CA GLY A 83 -4.38 -2.75 -19.67
C GLY A 83 -3.26 -3.65 -19.09
N GLU A 84 -2.00 -3.40 -19.39
CA GLU A 84 -0.88 -4.09 -18.74
C GLU A 84 -0.78 -3.68 -17.27
N SER A 85 -0.33 -4.60 -16.41
CA SER A 85 -0.12 -4.31 -15.00
C SER A 85 1.22 -4.84 -14.51
N GLU A 86 1.86 -4.08 -13.62
CA GLU A 86 3.09 -4.46 -12.93
C GLU A 86 2.93 -4.25 -11.43
N THR A 87 3.60 -5.08 -10.63
CA THR A 87 3.63 -4.97 -9.17
C THR A 87 4.92 -4.33 -8.70
N ILE A 88 4.84 -3.59 -7.59
CA ILE A 88 6.01 -3.02 -6.93
C ILE A 88 6.27 -3.84 -5.67
N ASP A 89 7.22 -4.74 -5.75
CA ASP A 89 7.62 -5.61 -4.64
C ASP A 89 8.22 -4.80 -3.47
N SER A 90 8.38 -5.47 -2.32
CA SER A 90 9.01 -4.86 -1.16
C SER A 90 10.43 -4.38 -1.51
N THR A 91 10.73 -3.13 -1.12
CA THR A 91 12.02 -2.49 -1.37
C THR A 91 12.96 -2.55 -0.17
N GLY A 92 12.48 -3.10 0.94
CA GLY A 92 13.20 -3.29 2.20
C GLY A 92 12.28 -3.92 3.27
N PRO A 93 12.79 -4.18 4.47
CA PRO A 93 12.03 -4.83 5.53
C PRO A 93 10.90 -3.95 6.08
N VAL A 94 10.02 -4.53 6.89
CA VAL A 94 9.01 -3.83 7.69
C VAL A 94 9.65 -2.81 8.62
N VAL A 95 8.92 -1.78 9.03
CA VAL A 95 9.43 -0.77 9.96
C VAL A 95 9.29 -1.22 11.41
N GLY A 96 10.21 -0.80 12.27
CA GLY A 96 10.20 -1.08 13.71
C GLY A 96 10.88 -2.40 14.13
N LEU A 97 11.11 -3.35 13.20
CA LEU A 97 11.57 -4.70 13.59
C LEU A 97 13.11 -4.86 13.64
N ILE A 98 13.82 -4.38 12.62
CA ILE A 98 15.27 -4.63 12.46
C ILE A 98 16.00 -3.29 12.46
N ARG A 99 16.75 -3.00 13.53
CA ARG A 99 17.55 -1.76 13.63
C ARG A 99 18.57 -1.65 12.49
N GLY A 100 18.72 -0.45 11.96
CA GLY A 100 19.65 -0.18 10.86
C GLY A 100 19.16 -0.65 9.49
N SER A 101 17.87 -0.97 9.36
CA SER A 101 17.27 -1.30 8.08
C SER A 101 17.44 -0.17 7.06
N ILE A 102 17.60 -0.55 5.80
CA ILE A 102 17.70 0.36 4.67
C ILE A 102 16.67 -0.04 3.60
N TRP A 103 16.16 0.96 2.89
CA TRP A 103 15.18 0.76 1.81
C TRP A 103 15.70 1.36 0.53
N ARG A 104 15.47 0.63 -0.56
CA ARG A 104 15.68 1.16 -1.90
C ARG A 104 14.47 1.97 -2.31
N VAL A 105 14.67 3.09 -2.98
CA VAL A 105 13.59 3.85 -3.60
C VAL A 105 13.27 3.21 -4.95
N HIS A 106 12.00 2.92 -5.17
CA HIS A 106 11.49 2.52 -6.47
C HIS A 106 11.04 3.77 -7.23
N ASP A 107 11.61 3.98 -8.41
CA ASP A 107 11.25 5.06 -9.31
C ASP A 107 10.37 4.50 -10.44
N ALA A 108 9.21 5.12 -10.66
CA ALA A 108 8.28 4.79 -11.74
C ALA A 108 7.74 6.06 -12.39
N SER A 109 7.05 5.92 -13.51
CA SER A 109 6.30 7.00 -14.13
C SER A 109 4.91 6.51 -14.53
N LEU A 110 3.90 7.33 -14.24
CA LEU A 110 2.55 7.15 -14.75
C LEU A 110 2.38 8.04 -15.99
N GLN A 111 1.95 7.47 -17.10
CA GLN A 111 1.49 8.21 -18.28
C GLN A 111 0.02 8.61 -18.09
N PRO A 112 -0.50 9.60 -18.84
CA PRO A 112 -1.94 9.84 -18.88
C PRO A 112 -2.70 8.55 -19.17
N GLY A 113 -3.67 8.23 -18.30
CA GLY A 113 -4.41 6.96 -18.37
C GLY A 113 -3.91 5.87 -17.43
N ASP A 114 -2.67 5.94 -16.94
CA ASP A 114 -2.15 5.00 -15.96
C ASP A 114 -2.74 5.23 -14.57
N SER A 115 -2.78 4.18 -13.77
CA SER A 115 -3.26 4.21 -12.38
C SER A 115 -2.29 3.49 -11.46
N LEU A 116 -2.08 4.04 -10.25
CA LEU A 116 -1.41 3.37 -9.14
C LEU A 116 -2.47 2.91 -8.16
N ILE A 117 -2.46 1.62 -7.84
CA ILE A 117 -3.42 0.98 -6.94
C ILE A 117 -2.67 0.51 -5.71
N LEU A 118 -3.15 0.93 -4.53
CA LEU A 118 -2.69 0.48 -3.21
C LEU A 118 -3.86 -0.18 -2.50
N TYR A 119 -3.59 -1.22 -1.73
CA TYR A 119 -4.63 -1.96 -1.00
C TYR A 119 -4.04 -2.64 0.24
N SER A 120 -4.89 -2.84 1.27
CA SER A 120 -4.51 -3.58 2.48
C SER A 120 -4.51 -5.09 2.23
N ASP A 121 -3.87 -5.83 3.14
CA ASP A 121 -3.81 -7.29 3.13
C ASP A 121 -5.20 -7.94 3.17
N GLY A 122 -6.18 -7.37 3.88
CA GLY A 122 -7.56 -7.85 3.88
C GLY A 122 -8.23 -7.93 2.50
N VAL A 123 -7.61 -7.35 1.44
CA VAL A 123 -8.03 -7.58 0.05
C VAL A 123 -7.51 -8.92 -0.46
N ILE A 124 -6.21 -9.16 -0.33
CA ILE A 124 -5.54 -10.36 -0.89
C ILE A 124 -5.75 -11.60 -0.04
N GLU A 125 -5.95 -11.44 1.26
CA GLU A 125 -6.26 -12.50 2.23
C GLU A 125 -7.76 -12.85 2.28
N ALA A 126 -8.58 -12.24 1.40
CA ALA A 126 -9.97 -12.65 1.27
C ALA A 126 -10.04 -14.14 0.88
N GLU A 127 -10.55 -14.97 1.79
CA GLU A 127 -10.62 -16.43 1.59
C GLU A 127 -11.90 -16.87 0.89
N SER A 128 -11.78 -17.78 -0.06
CA SER A 128 -12.93 -18.50 -0.63
C SER A 128 -13.48 -19.55 0.37
N PRO A 129 -14.69 -20.09 0.13
CA PRO A 129 -15.23 -21.19 0.95
C PRO A 129 -14.32 -22.43 1.04
N GLU A 130 -13.43 -22.60 0.08
CA GLU A 130 -12.43 -23.69 0.02
C GLU A 130 -11.13 -23.35 0.76
N GLY A 131 -11.01 -22.14 1.35
CA GLY A 131 -9.82 -21.69 2.08
C GLY A 131 -8.68 -21.19 1.19
N HIS A 132 -8.96 -20.77 -0.03
CA HIS A 132 -7.96 -20.16 -0.90
C HIS A 132 -8.05 -18.63 -0.83
N GLU A 133 -6.90 -17.98 -0.68
CA GLU A 133 -6.80 -16.53 -0.72
C GLU A 133 -7.00 -15.98 -2.16
N LEU A 134 -7.52 -14.75 -2.26
CA LEU A 134 -7.62 -14.04 -3.53
C LEU A 134 -6.22 -13.78 -4.14
N GLY A 135 -5.27 -13.41 -3.30
CA GLY A 135 -3.89 -13.14 -3.67
C GLY A 135 -3.72 -11.90 -4.57
N VAL A 136 -2.47 -11.57 -4.84
CA VAL A 136 -2.10 -10.44 -5.73
C VAL A 136 -2.59 -10.67 -7.16
N GLU A 137 -2.56 -11.92 -7.62
CA GLU A 137 -3.04 -12.25 -8.98
C GLU A 137 -4.54 -12.04 -9.12
N GLY A 138 -5.33 -12.32 -8.09
CA GLY A 138 -6.76 -12.00 -8.06
C GLY A 138 -7.03 -10.51 -8.18
N VAL A 139 -6.20 -9.67 -7.55
CA VAL A 139 -6.28 -8.21 -7.72
C VAL A 139 -5.94 -7.80 -9.15
N ARG A 140 -4.87 -8.35 -9.73
CA ARG A 140 -4.48 -8.07 -11.13
C ARG A 140 -5.57 -8.46 -12.12
N LEU A 141 -6.18 -9.62 -11.93
CA LEU A 141 -7.31 -10.09 -12.75
C LEU A 141 -8.53 -9.17 -12.58
N ALA A 142 -8.82 -8.69 -11.37
CA ALA A 142 -9.92 -7.75 -11.12
C ALA A 142 -9.72 -6.40 -11.83
N LEU A 143 -8.48 -5.99 -12.04
CA LEU A 143 -8.14 -4.75 -12.75
C LEU A 143 -8.22 -4.88 -14.28
N GLN A 144 -8.26 -6.12 -14.81
CA GLN A 144 -8.46 -6.32 -16.25
C GLN A 144 -9.86 -5.89 -16.69
N GLY A 145 -9.93 -5.00 -17.65
CA GLY A 145 -11.22 -4.47 -18.13
C GLY A 145 -11.07 -3.47 -19.27
N PRO A 146 -12.14 -2.77 -19.61
CA PRO A 146 -12.10 -1.72 -20.64
C PRO A 146 -11.06 -0.65 -20.31
N GLU A 147 -10.40 -0.15 -21.34
CA GLU A 147 -9.51 0.99 -21.21
C GLU A 147 -10.27 2.25 -20.79
N GLY A 148 -9.60 3.14 -20.09
CA GLY A 148 -10.14 4.47 -19.76
C GLY A 148 -11.09 4.50 -18.54
N GLU A 149 -11.27 3.41 -17.83
CA GLU A 149 -12.08 3.41 -16.60
C GLU A 149 -11.54 4.39 -15.55
N ASP A 150 -12.44 5.04 -14.83
CA ASP A 150 -12.09 5.99 -13.77
C ASP A 150 -11.59 5.29 -12.48
N ALA A 151 -10.96 6.06 -11.61
CA ALA A 151 -10.41 5.54 -10.36
C ALA A 151 -11.49 4.90 -9.47
N ALA A 152 -12.69 5.46 -9.43
CA ALA A 152 -13.80 4.92 -8.63
C ALA A 152 -14.26 3.55 -9.13
N THR A 153 -14.24 3.34 -10.43
CA THR A 153 -14.55 2.04 -11.04
C THR A 153 -13.49 1.00 -10.70
N LEU A 154 -12.20 1.36 -10.77
CA LEU A 154 -11.11 0.45 -10.38
C LEU A 154 -11.19 0.06 -8.90
N VAL A 155 -11.48 1.01 -8.00
CA VAL A 155 -11.73 0.71 -6.57
C VAL A 155 -12.85 -0.31 -6.43
N ARG A 156 -14.01 -0.08 -7.07
CA ARG A 156 -15.16 -1.01 -7.02
C ARG A 156 -14.78 -2.40 -7.52
N ARG A 157 -14.03 -2.51 -8.62
CA ARG A 157 -13.60 -3.80 -9.18
C ARG A 157 -12.81 -4.63 -8.18
N VAL A 158 -11.83 -4.02 -7.51
CA VAL A 158 -10.99 -4.70 -6.51
C VAL A 158 -11.83 -5.13 -5.31
N LEU A 159 -12.65 -4.23 -4.76
CA LEU A 159 -13.52 -4.54 -3.62
C LEU A 159 -14.55 -5.63 -3.96
N ASP A 160 -15.15 -5.58 -5.14
CA ASP A 160 -16.12 -6.59 -5.58
C ASP A 160 -15.45 -7.94 -5.88
N ALA A 161 -14.18 -7.95 -6.32
CA ALA A 161 -13.44 -9.18 -6.47
C ALA A 161 -13.21 -9.86 -5.11
N ALA A 162 -12.76 -9.13 -4.09
CA ALA A 162 -12.60 -9.66 -2.74
C ALA A 162 -13.93 -10.16 -2.16
N ARG A 163 -15.03 -9.40 -2.34
CA ARG A 163 -16.36 -9.81 -1.90
C ARG A 163 -16.86 -11.08 -2.59
N ARG A 164 -16.72 -11.16 -3.92
CA ARG A 164 -17.13 -12.35 -4.69
C ARG A 164 -16.30 -13.56 -4.32
N HIS A 165 -14.99 -13.37 -4.08
CA HIS A 165 -14.10 -14.45 -3.70
C HIS A 165 -14.50 -15.06 -2.35
N ARG A 166 -14.89 -14.23 -1.37
CA ARG A 166 -15.43 -14.68 -0.08
C ARG A 166 -16.78 -15.38 -0.18
N ALA A 167 -17.52 -15.20 -1.26
CA ALA A 167 -18.83 -15.83 -1.49
C ALA A 167 -19.81 -15.72 -0.29
N GLY A 168 -19.76 -14.61 0.46
CA GLY A 168 -20.58 -14.36 1.65
C GLY A 168 -19.95 -14.80 2.98
N GLY A 169 -18.72 -15.31 2.98
CA GLY A 169 -17.92 -15.55 4.20
C GLY A 169 -17.62 -14.25 4.96
N GLU A 170 -17.25 -14.39 6.24
CA GLU A 170 -16.90 -13.25 7.10
C GLU A 170 -15.65 -12.52 6.59
N GLN A 171 -15.62 -11.22 6.80
CA GLN A 171 -14.44 -10.41 6.55
C GLN A 171 -13.48 -10.53 7.75
N ALA A 172 -12.33 -11.15 7.53
CA ALA A 172 -11.35 -11.44 8.59
C ALA A 172 -10.54 -10.18 8.98
N ASP A 173 -10.33 -9.24 8.03
CA ASP A 173 -9.58 -8.01 8.25
C ASP A 173 -10.13 -6.82 7.45
N ASP A 174 -9.69 -5.60 7.81
CA ASP A 174 -10.10 -4.36 7.16
C ASP A 174 -9.65 -4.31 5.69
N THR A 175 -10.56 -3.91 4.84
CA THR A 175 -10.34 -3.87 3.38
C THR A 175 -10.28 -2.43 2.90
N THR A 176 -9.09 -1.95 2.59
CA THR A 176 -8.84 -0.61 2.07
C THR A 176 -8.31 -0.70 0.64
N VAL A 177 -8.80 0.16 -0.25
CA VAL A 177 -8.28 0.31 -1.62
C VAL A 177 -8.19 1.79 -1.95
N MET A 178 -7.03 2.21 -2.43
CA MET A 178 -6.77 3.56 -2.94
C MET A 178 -6.29 3.48 -4.38
N VAL A 179 -6.86 4.31 -5.24
CA VAL A 179 -6.44 4.43 -6.64
C VAL A 179 -6.09 5.88 -6.96
N VAL A 180 -4.88 6.08 -7.45
CA VAL A 180 -4.41 7.36 -7.98
C VAL A 180 -4.26 7.22 -9.48
N ARG A 181 -5.13 7.89 -10.25
CA ARG A 181 -5.13 7.88 -11.71
C ARG A 181 -4.55 9.17 -12.26
N ARG A 182 -3.60 9.06 -13.19
CA ARG A 182 -3.12 10.20 -13.94
C ARG A 182 -4.13 10.53 -15.05
N VAL A 183 -4.76 11.69 -14.92
CA VAL A 183 -5.55 12.32 -15.99
C VAL A 183 -4.63 13.20 -16.83
N GLY A 184 -4.99 13.49 -18.04
CA GLY A 184 -4.16 14.24 -19.02
C GLY A 184 -3.70 15.62 -18.53
#